data_843474b52a2c23fa2212edf1a3e81eca
#
_entry.id   843474b52a2c23fa2212edf1a3e81eca
#
_cell.length_a   1.000
_cell.length_b   1.000
_cell.length_c   1.000
_cell.angle_alpha   90.00
_cell.angle_beta   90.00
_cell.angle_gamma   90.00
#
_symmetry.space_group_name_H-M   'P 1'
#
loop_
_entity.id
_entity.type
_entity.pdbx_description
1 polymer ?
#
loop_
_entity_poly.entity_id
_entity_poly.type
_entity_poly.pdbx_seq_one_letter_code
_entity_poly.pdbx_strand_id
1 'polypeptide(L)'
;MSRRKEMYLVIDTETCNTVEQPLPYDIGYAICDRMGNIAEERSYVVAETFLDMKDTMKSAYFAEKIPQYWEDIKNGTREIKSIYK
;
A
#
# COMPACT_ATOMS: atom_id res chain seq x y z
N MET A 1 -25.75 -21.38 20.52
CA MET A 1 -25.74 -20.01 20.02
C MET A 1 -24.48 -19.79 19.21
N SER A 2 -24.64 -19.39 17.98
CA SER A 2 -23.47 -19.10 17.14
C SER A 2 -22.97 -17.70 17.46
N ARG A 3 -21.65 -17.58 17.54
CA ARG A 3 -21.00 -16.29 17.71
C ARG A 3 -20.46 -15.83 16.39
N ARG A 4 -20.69 -14.57 16.09
CA ARG A 4 -20.00 -13.94 14.98
C ARG A 4 -18.52 -13.83 15.29
N LYS A 5 -17.71 -14.26 14.36
CA LYS A 5 -16.30 -13.94 14.39
C LYS A 5 -16.13 -12.49 14.00
N GLU A 6 -15.55 -11.71 14.89
CA GLU A 6 -15.21 -10.33 14.54
C GLU A 6 -13.89 -10.30 13.82
N MET A 7 -13.88 -9.64 12.66
CA MET A 7 -12.69 -9.43 11.87
C MET A 7 -12.44 -7.94 11.74
N TYR A 8 -11.18 -7.57 11.73
CA TYR A 8 -10.76 -6.18 11.62
C TYR A 8 -9.94 -6.01 10.37
N LEU A 9 -10.22 -4.93 9.64
CA LEU A 9 -9.42 -4.53 8.49
C LEU A 9 -8.49 -3.40 8.92
N VAL A 10 -7.19 -3.67 8.85
CA VAL A 10 -6.16 -2.67 9.16
C VAL A 10 -5.57 -2.21 7.84
N ILE A 11 -5.61 -0.91 7.59
CA ILE A 11 -5.10 -0.32 6.34
C ILE A 11 -3.98 0.66 6.68
N ASP A 12 -2.89 0.55 5.93
CA ASP A 12 -1.77 1.48 6.01
C ASP A 12 -1.43 1.98 4.61
N THR A 13 -1.14 3.27 4.49
CA THR A 13 -0.81 3.87 3.21
C THR A 13 0.41 4.77 3.34
N GLU A 14 1.23 4.79 2.28
CA GLU A 14 2.27 5.79 2.10
C GLU A 14 1.82 6.72 0.99
N THR A 15 2.00 8.02 1.18
CA THR A 15 1.47 9.02 0.27
C THR A 15 2.55 9.98 -0.21
N CYS A 16 2.25 10.62 -1.32
CA CYS A 16 3.03 11.73 -1.88
C CYS A 16 2.10 12.89 -2.16
N ASN A 17 2.62 13.93 -2.82
CA ASN A 17 1.90 15.16 -3.10
C ASN A 17 1.74 16.00 -1.83
N THR A 18 0.64 16.71 -1.66
CA THR A 18 0.46 17.63 -0.54
C THR A 18 -0.36 17.01 0.57
N VAL A 19 -0.30 17.62 1.76
CA VAL A 19 -1.12 17.16 2.90
C VAL A 19 -2.62 17.33 2.60
N GLU A 20 -2.97 18.36 1.84
CA GLU A 20 -4.36 18.63 1.47
C GLU A 20 -4.88 17.68 0.39
N GLN A 21 -3.98 17.17 -0.46
CA GLN A 21 -4.34 16.26 -1.55
C GLN A 21 -3.34 15.11 -1.60
N PRO A 22 -3.36 14.22 -0.60
CA PRO A 22 -2.42 13.11 -0.58
C PRO A 22 -2.75 12.08 -1.67
N LEU A 23 -1.72 11.58 -2.33
CA LEU A 23 -1.85 10.53 -3.34
C LEU A 23 -1.18 9.27 -2.83
N PRO A 24 -1.92 8.18 -2.63
CA PRO A 24 -1.32 6.94 -2.16
C PRO A 24 -0.49 6.29 -3.26
N TYR A 25 0.72 5.86 -2.93
CA TYR A 25 1.56 5.10 -3.85
C TYR A 25 1.86 3.69 -3.33
N ASP A 26 1.64 3.47 -2.05
CA ASP A 26 1.83 2.16 -1.41
C ASP A 26 0.66 1.94 -0.46
N ILE A 27 -0.07 0.84 -0.67
CA ILE A 27 -1.22 0.49 0.15
C ILE A 27 -1.01 -0.90 0.71
N GLY A 28 -1.09 -1.01 2.03
CA GLY A 28 -1.05 -2.28 2.71
C GLY A 28 -2.34 -2.51 3.49
N TYR A 29 -2.76 -3.76 3.59
CA TYR A 29 -3.87 -4.10 4.45
C TYR A 29 -3.65 -5.46 5.11
N ALA A 30 -4.28 -5.64 6.25
CA ALA A 30 -4.32 -6.92 6.94
C ALA A 30 -5.74 -7.16 7.46
N ILE A 31 -6.18 -8.39 7.35
CA ILE A 31 -7.44 -8.82 7.98
C ILE A 31 -7.07 -9.69 9.16
N CYS A 32 -7.48 -9.29 10.35
CA CYS A 32 -7.13 -10.01 11.57
C CYS A 32 -8.34 -10.21 12.46
N ASP A 33 -8.21 -11.14 13.41
CA ASP A 33 -9.26 -11.39 14.41
C ASP A 33 -8.99 -10.56 15.68
N ARG A 34 -9.85 -10.72 16.69
CA ARG A 34 -9.74 -10.00 17.95
C ARG A 34 -8.45 -10.30 18.71
N MET A 35 -7.85 -11.45 18.47
CA MET A 35 -6.64 -11.88 19.14
C MET A 35 -5.37 -11.44 18.42
N GLY A 36 -5.52 -10.76 17.28
CA GLY A 36 -4.39 -10.32 16.47
C GLY A 36 -3.86 -11.35 15.49
N ASN A 37 -4.57 -12.47 15.33
CA ASN A 37 -4.19 -13.47 14.32
C ASN A 37 -4.55 -12.97 12.94
N ILE A 38 -3.55 -12.93 12.04
CA ILE A 38 -3.70 -12.41 10.68
C ILE A 38 -4.23 -13.51 9.77
N ALA A 39 -5.40 -13.27 9.17
CA ALA A 39 -5.99 -14.18 8.19
C ALA A 39 -5.50 -13.89 6.78
N GLU A 40 -5.28 -12.62 6.45
CA GLU A 40 -4.78 -12.21 5.15
C GLU A 40 -4.00 -10.91 5.31
N GLU A 41 -2.90 -10.80 4.57
CA GLU A 41 -2.08 -9.60 4.57
C GLU A 41 -1.53 -9.39 3.16
N ARG A 42 -1.70 -8.19 2.63
CA ARG A 42 -1.20 -7.83 1.30
C ARG A 42 -0.77 -6.38 1.25
N SER A 43 0.12 -6.10 0.32
CA SER A 43 0.53 -4.73 0.02
C SER A 43 0.79 -4.57 -1.47
N TYR A 44 0.48 -3.38 -1.99
CA TYR A 44 0.64 -3.07 -3.39
C TYR A 44 1.22 -1.69 -3.59
N VAL A 45 2.03 -1.54 -4.65
CA VAL A 45 2.39 -0.23 -5.15
C VAL A 45 1.31 0.19 -6.15
N VAL A 46 0.83 1.41 -6.02
CA VAL A 46 -0.26 1.93 -6.87
C VAL A 46 0.31 2.40 -8.20
N ALA A 47 -0.06 1.72 -9.28
CA ALA A 47 0.51 1.97 -10.61
C ALA A 47 0.25 3.41 -11.08
N GLU A 48 -0.95 3.92 -10.91
CA GLU A 48 -1.32 5.27 -11.37
C GLU A 48 -0.43 6.34 -10.73
N THR A 49 -0.11 6.19 -9.46
CA THR A 49 0.74 7.16 -8.76
C THR A 49 2.21 6.91 -9.04
N PHE A 50 2.65 5.66 -8.87
CA PHE A 50 4.08 5.33 -8.91
C PHE A 50 4.68 5.43 -10.32
N LEU A 51 3.92 4.98 -11.33
CA LEU A 51 4.39 4.99 -12.71
C LEU A 51 4.09 6.29 -13.45
N ASP A 52 2.86 6.80 -13.26
CA ASP A 52 2.36 7.90 -14.09
C ASP A 52 2.66 9.27 -13.50
N MET A 53 2.97 9.33 -12.21
CA MET A 53 3.21 10.59 -11.50
C MET A 53 4.60 10.65 -10.89
N LYS A 54 5.61 10.34 -11.70
CA LYS A 54 7.00 10.24 -11.23
C LYS A 54 7.51 11.51 -10.57
N ASP A 55 7.13 12.68 -11.11
CA ASP A 55 7.55 13.95 -10.52
C ASP A 55 6.91 14.18 -9.15
N THR A 56 5.65 13.79 -9.01
CA THR A 56 4.96 13.87 -7.74
C THR A 56 5.55 12.91 -6.71
N MET A 57 6.03 11.75 -7.16
CA MET A 57 6.70 10.78 -6.30
C MET A 57 7.94 11.34 -5.61
N LYS A 58 8.61 12.32 -6.21
CA LYS A 58 9.77 12.96 -5.60
C LYS A 58 9.43 13.69 -4.31
N SER A 59 8.14 14.02 -4.10
CA SER A 59 7.66 14.65 -2.88
C SER A 59 7.23 13.65 -1.80
N ALA A 60 7.33 12.36 -2.08
CA ALA A 60 6.93 11.33 -1.11
C ALA A 60 7.79 11.41 0.14
N TYR A 61 7.17 11.12 1.28
CA TYR A 61 7.88 11.15 2.58
C TYR A 61 9.10 10.24 2.59
N PHE A 62 9.01 9.07 1.93
CA PHE A 62 10.12 8.13 1.82
C PHE A 62 10.67 8.07 0.41
N ALA A 63 10.83 9.24 -0.23
CA ALA A 63 11.31 9.30 -1.62
C ALA A 63 12.67 8.61 -1.82
N GLU A 64 13.52 8.60 -0.80
CA GLU A 64 14.81 7.94 -0.87
C GLU A 64 14.70 6.42 -1.05
N LYS A 65 13.53 5.85 -0.78
CA LYS A 65 13.29 4.41 -0.96
C LYS A 65 12.82 4.05 -2.37
N ILE A 66 12.59 5.03 -3.24
CA ILE A 66 12.10 4.78 -4.60
C ILE A 66 12.96 3.78 -5.37
N PRO A 67 14.31 3.87 -5.34
CA PRO A 67 15.13 2.87 -6.04
C PRO A 67 14.89 1.45 -5.53
N GLN A 68 14.67 1.28 -4.23
CA GLN A 68 14.39 -0.03 -3.67
C GLN A 68 13.03 -0.57 -4.13
N TYR A 69 12.02 0.30 -4.24
CA TYR A 69 10.72 -0.09 -4.78
C TYR A 69 10.85 -0.63 -6.20
N TRP A 70 11.61 0.07 -7.05
CA TRP A 70 11.82 -0.38 -8.43
C TRP A 70 12.51 -1.72 -8.49
N GLU A 71 13.51 -1.93 -7.65
CA GLU A 71 14.22 -3.20 -7.60
C GLU A 71 13.31 -4.32 -7.14
N ASP A 72 12.50 -4.08 -6.11
CA ASP A 72 11.56 -5.08 -5.59
C ASP A 72 10.50 -5.44 -6.61
N ILE A 73 10.00 -4.48 -7.37
CA ILE A 73 9.04 -4.72 -8.45
C ILE A 73 9.70 -5.58 -9.54
N LYS A 74 10.92 -5.23 -9.93
CA LYS A 74 11.66 -5.95 -10.94
C LYS A 74 11.91 -7.41 -10.52
N ASN A 75 12.21 -7.62 -9.26
CA ASN A 75 12.50 -8.94 -8.71
C ASN A 75 11.24 -9.75 -8.37
N GLY A 76 10.07 -9.13 -8.47
CA GLY A 76 8.81 -9.80 -8.16
C GLY A 76 8.48 -9.90 -6.69
N THR A 77 9.22 -9.20 -5.82
CA THR A 77 8.94 -9.20 -4.38
C THR A 77 7.91 -8.15 -3.96
N ARG A 78 7.56 -7.22 -4.87
CA ARG A 78 6.50 -6.24 -4.66
C ARG A 78 5.55 -6.27 -5.84
N GLU A 79 4.26 -6.28 -5.54
CA GLU A 79 3.23 -6.19 -6.58
C GLU A 79 2.94 -4.72 -6.89
N ILE A 80 2.72 -4.44 -8.18
CA ILE A 80 2.25 -3.14 -8.62
C ILE A 80 0.92 -3.35 -9.33
N LYS A 81 -0.10 -2.60 -8.93
CA LYS A 81 -1.46 -2.78 -9.44
C LYS A 81 -2.15 -1.45 -9.67
N SER A 82 -3.09 -1.47 -10.62
CA SER A 82 -3.97 -0.34 -10.84
C SER A 82 -5.02 -0.28 -9.73
N ILE A 83 -5.26 0.92 -9.21
CA ILE A 83 -6.27 1.15 -8.17
C ILE A 83 -7.69 1.06 -8.76
N TYR A 84 -7.82 1.16 -10.09
CA TYR A 84 -9.12 1.15 -10.79
C TYR A 84 -9.50 -0.22 -11.35
N LYS A 85 -8.75 -1.25 -11.06
CA LYS A 85 -9.02 -2.60 -11.59
C LYS A 85 -9.01 -3.66 -10.51
#